data_e219a4bea1147aa6b847393d97e46a28
#
_entry.id   e219a4bea1147aa6b847393d97e46a28
#
_cell.length_a   1.000
_cell.length_b   1.000
_cell.length_c   1.000
_cell.angle_alpha   90.00
_cell.angle_beta   90.00
_cell.angle_gamma   90.00
#
_symmetry.space_group_name_H-M   'P 1'
#
loop_
_entity.id
_entity.type
_entity.pdbx_description
1 polymer ?
#
loop_
_entity_poly.entity_id
_entity_poly.type
_entity_poly.pdbx_seq_one_letter_code
_entity_poly.pdbx_strand_id
1 'polypeptide(L)'
;LMGCTPRHNTVDVPTLFWAAIPGNEGDFPAEESFYTFLEQGLCLFNEETNYRSSLSPFGIKMADRVSGIPIHLDISDYPMKKGWISNRNRVVIGPSGGGKSFILNHICRQYYEQGAHIVIVDTGNSYQGLCSLIRQKTKGRDGIYFTYQEDAPVAFNPFFVEDGVYDVEKRESLKALLLTLWKRESEEPTRAEEVAL
;
A
#
# COMPACT_ATOMS: atom_id res chain seq x y z
N LEU A 1 18.60 0.80 -34.85
CA LEU A 1 17.95 2.11 -34.74
C LEU A 1 17.17 2.32 -36.04
N MET A 2 15.84 2.39 -35.96
CA MET A 2 14.94 2.42 -37.13
C MET A 2 14.93 3.77 -37.86
N GLY A 3 15.71 4.77 -37.44
CA GLY A 3 15.72 6.10 -38.07
C GLY A 3 14.38 6.84 -38.02
N CYS A 4 13.46 6.41 -37.16
CA CYS A 4 12.14 6.99 -37.03
C CYS A 4 12.08 7.91 -35.78
N THR A 5 11.39 9.03 -35.93
CA THR A 5 11.10 9.91 -34.79
C THR A 5 9.70 9.58 -34.26
N PRO A 6 9.57 9.04 -33.06
CA PRO A 6 8.24 8.75 -32.48
C PRO A 6 7.50 10.06 -32.24
N ARG A 7 6.21 10.10 -32.57
CA ARG A 7 5.30 11.19 -32.28
C ARG A 7 4.23 10.73 -31.32
N HIS A 8 3.88 11.58 -30.36
CA HIS A 8 2.66 11.39 -29.60
C HIS A 8 1.46 11.72 -30.49
N ASN A 9 0.56 10.77 -30.64
CA ASN A 9 -0.73 11.05 -31.26
C ASN A 9 -1.58 11.84 -30.28
N THR A 10 -2.01 13.02 -30.67
CA THR A 10 -2.83 13.93 -29.84
C THR A 10 -4.19 14.24 -30.47
N VAL A 11 -4.35 13.94 -31.76
CA VAL A 11 -5.55 14.27 -32.54
C VAL A 11 -6.53 13.10 -32.52
N ASP A 12 -6.03 11.89 -32.80
CA ASP A 12 -6.87 10.69 -33.01
C ASP A 12 -7.03 9.84 -31.74
N VAL A 13 -6.49 10.31 -30.63
CA VAL A 13 -6.55 9.56 -29.35
C VAL A 13 -7.96 9.10 -28.95
N PRO A 14 -9.02 9.93 -29.06
CA PRO A 14 -10.37 9.47 -28.70
C PRO A 14 -10.84 8.34 -29.64
N THR A 15 -10.59 8.45 -30.93
CA THR A 15 -11.02 7.45 -31.94
C THR A 15 -10.27 6.14 -31.74
N LEU A 16 -8.96 6.19 -31.56
CA LEU A 16 -8.13 5.00 -31.32
C LEU A 16 -8.46 4.34 -29.98
N PHE A 17 -8.74 5.14 -28.95
CA PHE A 17 -9.17 4.61 -27.65
C PHE A 17 -10.51 3.88 -27.76
N TRP A 18 -11.48 4.47 -28.50
CA TRP A 18 -12.78 3.87 -28.72
C TRP A 18 -12.67 2.57 -29.51
N ALA A 19 -11.92 2.56 -30.60
CA ALA A 19 -11.70 1.39 -31.43
C ALA A 19 -10.93 0.27 -30.71
N ALA A 20 -10.13 0.59 -29.69
CA ALA A 20 -9.41 -0.39 -28.88
C ALA A 20 -10.30 -1.11 -27.84
N ILE A 21 -11.54 -0.66 -27.64
CA ILE A 21 -12.50 -1.35 -26.75
C ILE A 21 -13.00 -2.62 -27.49
N PRO A 22 -12.92 -3.80 -26.87
CA PRO A 22 -13.39 -5.03 -27.49
C PRO A 22 -14.82 -4.92 -28.03
N GLY A 23 -15.01 -5.25 -29.30
CA GLY A 23 -16.28 -5.13 -30.03
C GLY A 23 -16.38 -3.90 -30.92
N ASN A 24 -15.45 -2.94 -30.82
CA ASN A 24 -15.44 -1.72 -31.63
C ASN A 24 -14.36 -1.72 -32.71
N GLU A 25 -13.79 -2.87 -33.04
CA GLU A 25 -12.67 -3.00 -33.99
C GLU A 25 -13.04 -2.46 -35.37
N GLY A 26 -14.33 -2.46 -35.74
CA GLY A 26 -14.83 -1.90 -36.98
C GLY A 26 -14.72 -0.38 -37.10
N ASP A 27 -14.56 0.32 -35.98
CA ASP A 27 -14.42 1.77 -35.95
C ASP A 27 -12.95 2.23 -36.08
N PHE A 28 -12.01 1.27 -36.22
CA PHE A 28 -10.60 1.62 -36.42
C PHE A 28 -10.40 2.27 -37.81
N PRO A 29 -9.75 3.46 -37.87
CA PRO A 29 -9.55 4.16 -39.14
C PRO A 29 -8.76 3.31 -40.11
N ALA A 30 -9.32 3.08 -41.30
CA ALA A 30 -8.67 2.23 -42.32
C ALA A 30 -7.35 2.81 -42.80
N GLU A 31 -7.21 4.14 -42.86
CA GLU A 31 -6.00 4.87 -43.19
C GLU A 31 -4.86 4.69 -42.20
N GLU A 32 -5.17 4.32 -40.94
CA GLU A 32 -4.19 4.03 -39.89
C GLU A 32 -3.78 2.55 -39.91
N SER A 33 -4.40 1.72 -40.75
CA SER A 33 -4.15 0.29 -40.86
C SER A 33 -3.21 -0.06 -41.97
N PHE A 34 -2.34 -1.03 -41.75
CA PHE A 34 -1.51 -1.62 -42.74
C PHE A 34 -1.46 -3.15 -42.63
N TYR A 35 -1.34 -3.83 -43.75
CA TYR A 35 -1.23 -5.28 -43.75
C TYR A 35 0.22 -5.69 -43.47
N THR A 36 0.39 -6.64 -42.55
CA THR A 36 1.70 -7.23 -42.26
C THR A 36 1.54 -8.73 -41.99
N PHE A 37 2.67 -9.46 -42.01
CA PHE A 37 2.67 -10.86 -41.57
C PHE A 37 2.49 -10.95 -40.04
N LEU A 38 1.83 -12.02 -39.62
CA LEU A 38 1.52 -12.23 -38.17
C LEU A 38 2.77 -12.19 -37.31
N GLU A 39 3.85 -12.83 -37.77
CA GLU A 39 5.13 -12.87 -37.08
C GLU A 39 5.73 -11.48 -36.85
N GLN A 40 5.58 -10.61 -37.86
CA GLN A 40 6.04 -9.23 -37.74
C GLN A 40 5.17 -8.40 -36.82
N GLY A 41 3.87 -8.62 -36.81
CA GLY A 41 2.94 -8.00 -35.92
C GLY A 41 3.21 -8.41 -34.43
N LEU A 42 3.46 -9.69 -34.22
CA LEU A 42 3.76 -10.24 -32.91
C LEU A 42 5.03 -9.66 -32.24
N CYS A 43 6.03 -9.27 -33.08
CA CYS A 43 7.23 -8.59 -32.58
C CYS A 43 6.93 -7.24 -31.89
N LEU A 44 5.78 -6.63 -32.17
CA LEU A 44 5.35 -5.38 -31.54
C LEU A 44 4.55 -5.61 -30.24
N PHE A 45 4.13 -6.84 -29.99
CA PHE A 45 3.49 -7.20 -28.72
C PHE A 45 4.53 -7.37 -27.63
N ASN A 46 4.31 -6.69 -26.51
CA ASN A 46 5.14 -6.89 -25.34
C ASN A 46 4.66 -8.13 -24.57
N GLU A 47 5.17 -9.30 -24.94
CA GLU A 47 4.88 -10.57 -24.28
C GLU A 47 5.77 -10.84 -23.05
N GLU A 48 6.78 -10.01 -22.82
CA GLU A 48 7.76 -10.22 -21.75
C GLU A 48 7.19 -9.96 -20.35
N THR A 49 6.02 -9.36 -20.26
CA THR A 49 5.41 -9.05 -18.97
C THR A 49 4.33 -10.06 -18.60
N ASN A 50 4.70 -11.05 -17.81
CA ASN A 50 3.77 -11.99 -17.18
C ASN A 50 3.11 -11.42 -15.90
N TYR A 51 3.12 -10.12 -15.71
CA TYR A 51 2.52 -9.51 -14.52
C TYR A 51 1.01 -9.66 -14.54
N ARG A 52 0.50 -10.36 -13.54
CA ARG A 52 -0.94 -10.53 -13.35
C ARG A 52 -1.35 -9.80 -12.07
N SER A 53 -2.44 -9.06 -12.17
CA SER A 53 -3.08 -8.47 -10.99
C SER A 53 -3.64 -9.56 -10.07
N SER A 54 -3.59 -9.31 -8.77
CA SER A 54 -4.23 -10.16 -7.77
C SER A 54 -5.74 -10.12 -7.94
N LEU A 55 -6.39 -11.28 -7.83
CA LEU A 55 -7.85 -11.40 -7.79
C LEU A 55 -8.37 -11.06 -6.39
N SER A 56 -8.21 -9.84 -5.97
CA SER A 56 -8.65 -9.35 -4.66
C SER A 56 -9.17 -7.93 -4.82
N PRO A 57 -10.26 -7.56 -4.13
CA PRO A 57 -10.76 -6.18 -4.13
C PRO A 57 -9.86 -5.23 -3.34
N PHE A 58 -9.04 -5.76 -2.46
CA PHE A 58 -8.13 -5.01 -1.60
C PHE A 58 -6.70 -5.18 -2.07
N GLY A 59 -5.93 -4.10 -2.10
CA GLY A 59 -4.52 -4.17 -2.50
C GLY A 59 -3.95 -2.83 -2.96
N ILE A 60 -2.76 -2.90 -3.54
CA ILE A 60 -1.95 -1.76 -3.92
C ILE A 60 -1.92 -1.65 -5.44
N LYS A 61 -2.17 -0.47 -5.97
CA LYS A 61 -2.03 -0.16 -7.39
C LYS A 61 -0.63 0.33 -7.66
N MET A 62 0.03 -0.34 -8.57
CA MET A 62 1.36 -0.01 -9.08
C MET A 62 1.33 -0.02 -10.61
N ALA A 63 2.43 0.37 -11.21
CA ALA A 63 2.64 0.20 -12.65
C ALA A 63 4.00 -0.44 -12.88
N ASP A 64 4.07 -1.28 -13.90
CA ASP A 64 5.35 -1.79 -14.36
C ASP A 64 6.23 -0.65 -14.87
N ARG A 65 7.48 -0.66 -14.46
CA ARG A 65 8.42 0.41 -14.78
C ARG A 65 8.72 0.54 -16.28
N VAL A 66 8.73 -0.57 -16.99
CA VAL A 66 9.14 -0.61 -18.38
C VAL A 66 7.95 -0.39 -19.30
N SER A 67 6.88 -1.15 -19.11
CA SER A 67 5.69 -1.12 -19.97
C SER A 67 4.65 -0.09 -19.54
N GLY A 68 4.69 0.37 -18.29
CA GLY A 68 3.65 1.24 -17.73
C GLY A 68 2.33 0.52 -17.43
N ILE A 69 2.27 -0.81 -17.63
CA ILE A 69 1.06 -1.59 -17.41
C ILE A 69 0.63 -1.48 -15.93
N PRO A 70 -0.62 -1.11 -15.63
CA PRO A 70 -1.10 -1.03 -14.27
C PRO A 70 -1.24 -2.44 -13.67
N ILE A 71 -0.75 -2.59 -12.45
CA ILE A 71 -0.75 -3.83 -11.70
C ILE A 71 -1.45 -3.58 -10.37
N HIS A 72 -2.40 -4.46 -10.02
CA HIS A 72 -3.03 -4.48 -8.71
C HIS A 72 -2.48 -5.66 -7.89
N LEU A 73 -1.90 -5.35 -6.73
CA LEU A 73 -1.22 -6.33 -5.88
C LEU A 73 -1.86 -6.37 -4.49
N ASP A 74 -2.45 -7.50 -4.15
CA ASP A 74 -2.77 -7.80 -2.75
C ASP A 74 -1.58 -8.53 -2.13
N ILE A 75 -0.89 -7.83 -1.24
CA ILE A 75 0.28 -8.36 -0.52
C ILE A 75 -0.08 -8.94 0.85
N SER A 76 -1.35 -8.95 1.22
CA SER A 76 -1.83 -9.31 2.56
C SER A 76 -2.73 -10.55 2.55
N ASP A 77 -3.94 -10.37 2.09
CA ASP A 77 -5.02 -11.35 2.29
C ASP A 77 -4.99 -12.44 1.23
N TYR A 78 -4.73 -12.08 -0.02
CA TYR A 78 -4.66 -13.07 -1.08
C TYR A 78 -3.53 -14.10 -0.88
N PRO A 79 -2.28 -13.69 -0.55
CA PRO A 79 -1.22 -14.62 -0.23
C PRO A 79 -1.52 -15.51 1.00
N MET A 80 -2.19 -14.97 2.03
CA MET A 80 -2.63 -15.77 3.18
C MET A 80 -3.68 -16.80 2.80
N LYS A 81 -4.70 -16.42 2.02
CA LYS A 81 -5.72 -17.34 1.53
C LYS A 81 -5.15 -18.46 0.65
N LYS A 82 -4.06 -18.16 -0.06
CA LYS A 82 -3.31 -19.16 -0.86
C LYS A 82 -2.32 -20.00 -0.04
N GLY A 83 -2.14 -19.70 1.24
CA GLY A 83 -1.18 -20.39 2.09
C GLY A 83 0.30 -20.09 1.77
N TRP A 84 0.57 -19.01 1.03
CA TRP A 84 1.93 -18.60 0.68
C TRP A 84 2.65 -17.92 1.84
N ILE A 85 1.89 -17.28 2.72
CA ILE A 85 2.38 -16.63 3.94
C ILE A 85 1.53 -17.07 5.14
N SER A 86 2.16 -17.12 6.33
CA SER A 86 1.50 -17.48 7.59
C SER A 86 1.02 -16.27 8.40
N ASN A 87 1.55 -15.08 8.12
CA ASN A 87 1.18 -13.84 8.81
C ASN A 87 1.32 -12.64 7.85
N ARG A 88 0.89 -11.46 8.32
CA ARG A 88 0.95 -10.21 7.56
C ARG A 88 2.17 -9.34 7.89
N ASN A 89 3.08 -9.83 8.71
CA ASN A 89 4.28 -9.09 9.09
C ASN A 89 5.20 -8.89 7.88
N ARG A 90 5.80 -7.72 7.77
CA ARG A 90 6.68 -7.38 6.67
C ARG A 90 7.89 -6.61 7.15
N VAL A 91 9.02 -6.90 6.51
CA VAL A 91 10.25 -6.16 6.69
C VAL A 91 10.63 -5.54 5.35
N VAL A 92 10.91 -4.24 5.35
CA VAL A 92 11.34 -3.51 4.15
C VAL A 92 12.79 -3.08 4.34
N ILE A 93 13.67 -3.69 3.57
CA ILE A 93 15.13 -3.45 3.66
C ILE A 93 15.60 -2.77 2.37
N GLY A 94 16.50 -1.83 2.52
CA GLY A 94 17.13 -1.15 1.39
C GLY A 94 18.10 -0.05 1.86
N PRO A 95 19.01 0.38 0.99
CA PRO A 95 19.96 1.44 1.32
C PRO A 95 19.26 2.78 1.56
N SER A 96 19.99 3.72 2.15
CA SER A 96 19.53 5.11 2.23
C SER A 96 19.29 5.67 0.83
N GLY A 97 18.22 6.43 0.64
CA GLY A 97 17.83 6.95 -0.69
C GLY A 97 17.16 5.91 -1.62
N GLY A 98 17.07 4.63 -1.23
CA GLY A 98 16.48 3.54 -2.04
C GLY A 98 14.96 3.56 -2.16
N GLY A 99 14.27 4.60 -1.68
CA GLY A 99 12.82 4.77 -1.85
C GLY A 99 11.94 4.05 -0.82
N LYS A 100 12.50 3.50 0.28
CA LYS A 100 11.73 2.81 1.32
C LYS A 100 10.56 3.64 1.85
N SER A 101 10.83 4.85 2.31
CA SER A 101 9.78 5.73 2.83
C SER A 101 8.78 6.14 1.76
N PHE A 102 9.22 6.30 0.52
CA PHE A 102 8.34 6.62 -0.61
C PHE A 102 7.32 5.50 -0.86
N ILE A 103 7.79 4.26 -1.00
CA ILE A 103 6.89 3.11 -1.25
C ILE A 103 5.97 2.86 -0.05
N LEU A 104 6.47 3.01 1.18
CA LEU A 104 5.64 2.84 2.38
C LEU A 104 4.57 3.94 2.49
N ASN A 105 4.88 5.20 2.18
CA ASN A 105 3.88 6.26 2.08
C ASN A 105 2.80 5.93 1.05
N HIS A 106 3.20 5.40 -0.11
CA HIS A 106 2.27 4.98 -1.16
C HIS A 106 1.35 3.85 -0.69
N ILE A 107 1.90 2.83 -0.03
CA ILE A 107 1.14 1.72 0.55
C ILE A 107 0.15 2.22 1.61
N CYS A 108 0.63 3.01 2.57
CA CYS A 108 -0.21 3.58 3.63
C CYS A 108 -1.35 4.41 3.04
N ARG A 109 -1.06 5.27 2.06
CA ARG A 109 -2.09 6.07 1.40
C ARG A 109 -3.18 5.18 0.79
N GLN A 110 -2.78 4.17 0.02
CA GLN A 110 -3.75 3.30 -0.65
C GLN A 110 -4.55 2.45 0.33
N TYR A 111 -3.94 1.96 1.39
CA TYR A 111 -4.67 1.23 2.43
C TYR A 111 -5.64 2.15 3.18
N TYR A 112 -5.25 3.38 3.47
CA TYR A 112 -6.15 4.38 4.05
C TYR A 112 -7.35 4.65 3.12
N GLU A 113 -7.13 4.85 1.82
CA GLU A 113 -8.18 5.06 0.82
C GLU A 113 -9.15 3.86 0.72
N GLN A 114 -8.72 2.67 1.13
CA GLN A 114 -9.53 1.44 1.19
C GLN A 114 -10.18 1.21 2.57
N GLY A 115 -10.08 2.17 3.48
CA GLY A 115 -10.72 2.13 4.80
C GLY A 115 -9.88 1.47 5.91
N ALA A 116 -8.60 1.21 5.68
CA ALA A 116 -7.74 0.67 6.73
C ALA A 116 -7.39 1.74 7.78
N HIS A 117 -7.42 1.35 9.05
CA HIS A 117 -6.87 2.14 10.13
C HIS A 117 -5.35 1.96 10.18
N ILE A 118 -4.60 3.06 10.23
CA ILE A 118 -3.15 3.03 10.14
C ILE A 118 -2.55 3.80 11.32
N VAL A 119 -1.65 3.14 12.04
CA VAL A 119 -0.82 3.75 13.09
C VAL A 119 0.63 3.67 12.64
N ILE A 120 1.33 4.81 12.69
CA ILE A 120 2.71 4.91 12.24
C ILE A 120 3.57 5.43 13.41
N VAL A 121 4.66 4.73 13.67
CA VAL A 121 5.73 5.22 14.54
C VAL A 121 6.95 5.49 13.66
N ASP A 122 7.37 6.74 13.58
CA ASP A 122 8.41 7.21 12.67
C ASP A 122 9.45 8.07 13.40
N THR A 123 10.71 7.79 13.17
CA THR A 123 11.81 8.57 13.73
C THR A 123 12.34 9.65 12.79
N GLY A 124 11.91 9.63 11.52
CA GLY A 124 12.48 10.46 10.45
C GLY A 124 11.53 11.52 9.87
N ASN A 125 10.35 11.73 10.44
CA ASN A 125 9.30 12.64 9.96
C ASN A 125 8.88 12.42 8.48
N SER A 126 9.07 11.20 7.97
CA SER A 126 8.84 10.85 6.57
C SER A 126 7.36 10.83 6.17
N TYR A 127 6.45 10.74 7.14
CA TYR A 127 5.00 10.59 6.93
C TYR A 127 4.21 11.85 7.23
N GLN A 128 4.87 12.93 7.67
CA GLN A 128 4.20 14.21 7.99
C GLN A 128 3.41 14.75 6.80
N GLY A 129 3.97 14.66 5.59
CA GLY A 129 3.29 15.11 4.37
C GLY A 129 2.03 14.31 4.07
N LEU A 130 2.05 13.00 4.27
CA LEU A 130 0.88 12.13 4.10
C LEU A 130 -0.21 12.47 5.13
N CYS A 131 0.15 12.61 6.41
CA CYS A 131 -0.78 13.00 7.46
C CYS A 131 -1.42 14.36 7.18
N SER A 132 -0.63 15.34 6.74
CA SER A 132 -1.13 16.68 6.36
C SER A 132 -2.11 16.62 5.20
N LEU A 133 -1.82 15.82 4.18
CA LEU A 133 -2.72 15.61 3.03
C LEU A 133 -4.05 14.98 3.47
N ILE A 134 -4.00 13.93 4.28
CA ILE A 134 -5.19 13.24 4.80
C ILE A 134 -6.00 14.22 5.66
N ARG A 135 -5.35 14.96 6.57
CA ARG A 135 -6.00 15.95 7.42
C ARG A 135 -6.73 17.02 6.62
N GLN A 136 -6.09 17.52 5.55
CA GLN A 136 -6.73 18.49 4.66
C GLN A 136 -7.96 17.89 3.96
N LYS A 137 -7.85 16.66 3.45
CA LYS A 137 -8.94 15.99 2.73
C LYS A 137 -10.12 15.63 3.65
N THR A 138 -9.85 15.27 4.90
CA THR A 138 -10.86 14.88 5.89
C THR A 138 -11.36 16.04 6.75
N LYS A 139 -10.95 17.28 6.43
CA LYS A 139 -11.28 18.47 7.22
C LYS A 139 -10.88 18.35 8.70
N GLY A 140 -9.74 17.73 8.96
CA GLY A 140 -9.17 17.58 10.30
C GLY A 140 -9.62 16.35 11.08
N ARG A 141 -10.51 15.50 10.53
CA ARG A 141 -10.97 14.31 11.21
C ARG A 141 -9.87 13.25 11.38
N ASP A 142 -9.12 13.00 10.31
CA ASP A 142 -8.05 12.01 10.27
C ASP A 142 -6.70 12.70 9.97
N GLY A 143 -5.61 11.94 9.89
CA GLY A 143 -4.28 12.47 9.63
C GLY A 143 -3.69 13.17 10.84
N ILE A 144 -3.92 12.59 12.02
CA ILE A 144 -3.34 13.09 13.29
C ILE A 144 -1.83 12.84 13.23
N TYR A 145 -1.07 13.88 13.48
CA TYR A 145 0.38 13.84 13.54
C TYR A 145 0.87 14.60 14.77
N PHE A 146 1.68 13.96 15.57
CA PHE A 146 2.33 14.59 16.72
C PHE A 146 3.75 14.08 16.85
N THR A 147 4.63 14.94 17.38
CA THR A 147 6.03 14.60 17.68
C THR A 147 6.18 14.57 19.18
N TYR A 148 6.86 13.53 19.68
CA TYR A 148 7.22 13.50 21.10
C TYR A 148 8.20 14.63 21.40
N GLN A 149 7.92 15.41 22.46
CA GLN A 149 8.77 16.43 23.02
C GLN A 149 8.80 16.27 24.53
N GLU A 150 9.95 16.49 25.15
CA GLU A 150 10.07 16.38 26.61
C GLU A 150 9.12 17.34 27.34
N ASP A 151 8.92 18.54 26.79
CA ASP A 151 8.03 19.58 27.33
C ASP A 151 6.55 19.31 27.06
N ALA A 152 6.24 18.42 26.11
CA ALA A 152 4.88 18.06 25.73
C ALA A 152 4.78 16.54 25.45
N PRO A 153 4.85 15.73 26.52
CA PRO A 153 4.80 14.28 26.37
C PRO A 153 3.44 13.83 25.83
N VAL A 154 3.47 12.81 24.99
CA VAL A 154 2.24 12.15 24.52
C VAL A 154 1.63 11.40 25.69
N ALA A 155 0.50 11.89 26.19
CA ALA A 155 -0.24 11.25 27.26
C ALA A 155 -1.48 10.54 26.71
N PHE A 156 -1.71 9.33 27.14
CA PHE A 156 -2.93 8.56 26.86
C PHE A 156 -3.34 7.79 28.11
N ASN A 157 -4.63 7.50 28.22
CA ASN A 157 -5.13 6.64 29.28
C ASN A 157 -5.22 5.19 28.78
N PRO A 158 -4.31 4.30 29.17
CA PRO A 158 -4.34 2.91 28.72
C PRO A 158 -5.57 2.14 29.23
N PHE A 159 -6.19 2.62 30.31
CA PHE A 159 -7.37 2.00 30.92
C PHE A 159 -8.69 2.51 30.32
N PHE A 160 -8.64 3.40 29.36
CA PHE A 160 -9.86 3.89 28.70
C PHE A 160 -10.55 2.78 27.91
N VAL A 161 -11.85 2.63 28.11
CA VAL A 161 -12.75 1.73 27.37
C VAL A 161 -14.02 2.50 27.02
N GLU A 162 -14.42 2.41 25.77
CA GLU A 162 -15.56 3.16 25.23
C GLU A 162 -16.89 2.65 25.81
N ASP A 163 -17.03 1.33 25.96
CA ASP A 163 -18.25 0.65 26.41
C ASP A 163 -18.21 0.20 27.88
N GLY A 164 -17.20 0.59 28.65
CA GLY A 164 -17.02 0.21 30.05
C GLY A 164 -16.71 -1.28 30.28
N VAL A 165 -16.50 -2.05 29.24
CA VAL A 165 -16.18 -3.48 29.32
C VAL A 165 -14.79 -3.74 28.75
N TYR A 166 -13.95 -4.38 29.56
CA TYR A 166 -12.64 -4.86 29.10
C TYR A 166 -12.82 -6.19 28.36
N ASP A 167 -12.59 -6.18 27.07
CA ASP A 167 -12.48 -7.41 26.29
C ASP A 167 -11.15 -8.14 26.57
N VAL A 168 -11.00 -9.35 26.04
CA VAL A 168 -9.82 -10.17 26.25
C VAL A 168 -8.56 -9.50 25.69
N GLU A 169 -8.66 -8.89 24.51
CA GLU A 169 -7.54 -8.22 23.84
C GLU A 169 -7.06 -7.02 24.65
N LYS A 170 -7.98 -6.21 25.17
CA LYS A 170 -7.66 -5.07 26.03
C LYS A 170 -6.99 -5.49 27.33
N ARG A 171 -7.48 -6.57 27.96
CA ARG A 171 -6.88 -7.12 29.17
C ARG A 171 -5.44 -7.59 28.95
N GLU A 172 -5.21 -8.35 27.88
CA GLU A 172 -3.87 -8.82 27.53
C GLU A 172 -2.92 -7.66 27.20
N SER A 173 -3.40 -6.63 26.52
CA SER A 173 -2.62 -5.42 26.22
C SER A 173 -2.24 -4.66 27.50
N LEU A 174 -3.17 -4.51 28.45
CA LEU A 174 -2.92 -3.87 29.75
C LEU A 174 -1.94 -4.70 30.58
N LYS A 175 -2.11 -6.01 30.61
CA LYS A 175 -1.20 -6.94 31.28
C LYS A 175 0.22 -6.82 30.74
N ALA A 176 0.40 -6.86 29.44
CA ALA A 176 1.70 -6.67 28.80
C ALA A 176 2.32 -5.31 29.13
N LEU A 177 1.53 -4.25 29.12
CA LEU A 177 1.97 -2.91 29.51
C LEU A 177 2.46 -2.87 30.97
N LEU A 178 1.67 -3.41 31.91
CA LEU A 178 2.01 -3.41 33.33
C LEU A 178 3.26 -4.26 33.60
N LEU A 179 3.41 -5.41 32.95
CA LEU A 179 4.61 -6.24 33.05
C LEU A 179 5.85 -5.52 32.51
N THR A 180 5.72 -4.83 31.39
CA THR A 180 6.82 -4.05 30.79
C THR A 180 7.25 -2.87 31.69
N LEU A 181 6.32 -2.24 32.39
CA LEU A 181 6.61 -1.14 33.31
C LEU A 181 7.18 -1.63 34.65
N TRP A 182 6.81 -2.83 35.06
CA TRP A 182 7.21 -3.36 36.37
C TRP A 182 8.52 -4.14 36.32
N LYS A 183 8.72 -4.95 35.26
CA LYS A 183 9.88 -5.80 35.11
C LYS A 183 11.02 -5.08 34.37
N ARG A 184 12.26 -5.43 34.71
CA ARG A 184 13.43 -5.03 33.92
C ARG A 184 13.51 -5.88 32.67
N GLU A 185 14.18 -5.37 31.64
CA GLU A 185 14.33 -6.02 30.34
C GLU A 185 14.96 -7.43 30.40
N SER A 186 15.71 -7.73 31.51
CA SER A 186 16.34 -9.04 31.79
C SER A 186 15.50 -9.97 32.66
N GLU A 187 14.34 -9.54 33.14
CA GLU A 187 13.52 -10.31 34.09
C GLU A 187 12.27 -10.88 33.38
N GLU A 188 12.20 -12.21 33.28
CA GLU A 188 10.98 -12.86 32.78
C GLU A 188 9.91 -12.90 33.89
N PRO A 189 8.64 -12.64 33.53
CA PRO A 189 7.54 -12.75 34.50
C PRO A 189 7.33 -14.22 34.90
N THR A 190 7.09 -14.45 36.18
CA THR A 190 6.71 -15.77 36.67
C THR A 190 5.24 -16.04 36.37
N ARG A 191 4.86 -17.31 36.25
CA ARG A 191 3.47 -17.69 36.00
C ARG A 191 2.50 -17.19 37.07
N ALA A 192 2.95 -17.07 38.33
CA ALA A 192 2.16 -16.52 39.40
C ALA A 192 1.87 -15.02 39.22
N GLU A 193 2.85 -14.25 38.74
CA GLU A 193 2.71 -12.84 38.41
C GLU A 193 1.80 -12.61 37.23
N GLU A 194 1.92 -13.47 36.20
CA GLU A 194 1.04 -13.42 35.05
C GLU A 194 -0.43 -13.72 35.38
N VAL A 195 -0.69 -14.56 36.34
CA VAL A 195 -2.06 -14.91 36.78
C VAL A 195 -2.63 -13.86 37.74
N ALA A 196 -1.78 -13.13 38.48
CA ALA A 196 -2.20 -12.11 39.43
C ALA A 196 -2.61 -10.78 38.76
N LEU A 197 -2.17 -10.55 37.53
CA LEU A 197 -2.54 -9.41 36.69
C LEU A 197 -3.70 -9.75 35.75
#